data_de1fd70703f10d0e9b45cb8fb72c425a
#
_entry.id   de1fd70703f10d0e9b45cb8fb72c425a
#
_cell.length_a   1.000
_cell.length_b   1.000
_cell.length_c   1.000
_cell.angle_alpha   90.00
_cell.angle_beta   90.00
_cell.angle_gamma   90.00
#
_symmetry.space_group_name_H-M   'P 1'
#
loop_
_entity.id
_entity.type
_entity.pdbx_description
1 polymer ?
#
loop_
_entity_poly.entity_id
_entity_poly.type
_entity_poly.pdbx_seq_one_letter_code
_entity_poly.pdbx_strand_id
1 'polypeptide(L)'
;MGLILLKILAAMLLLVAAALLVLFLRGKSRQKFEGADQALSAWMTGIDDNALLRHIAIPGSHDAGTRGILWAGETQTYTIAQQLQSGTRYFDLRVHKKGDKYVIFHSILDGIEFCKVLGAIREFIQTHPSEVILLDFQHFKGSQAEVKRLLLGELGNRGLLVRNDTALSQLAFIRGLTLGQARGKCVVFWGDREETDSDFLFLRNDNECTYEDMCLDSYYLASSHKMDTDGLIETAYPVYFARLRQQQAAEKDAMFVLQCQLTDGKFVRGPWSRERRHDPIISDYIRRLAQSEYLGGINVILRDFITPRKCEDIIALNREKGIMR
;
A
#
# COMPACT_ATOMS: atom_id res chain seq x y z
N MET A 1 1.75 -43.66 -37.81
CA MET A 1 2.23 -42.28 -37.63
C MET A 1 1.27 -41.47 -36.74
N GLY A 2 -0.05 -41.44 -36.97
CA GLY A 2 -1.01 -40.65 -36.19
C GLY A 2 -1.09 -40.99 -34.68
N LEU A 3 -1.04 -42.28 -34.31
CA LEU A 3 -1.10 -42.66 -32.89
C LEU A 3 0.15 -42.27 -32.07
N ILE A 4 1.32 -42.28 -32.72
CA ILE A 4 2.58 -41.84 -32.09
C ILE A 4 2.54 -40.33 -31.86
N LEU A 5 2.08 -39.57 -32.85
CA LEU A 5 1.94 -38.12 -32.76
C LEU A 5 0.95 -37.71 -31.64
N LEU A 6 -0.17 -38.44 -31.54
CA LEU A 6 -1.15 -38.20 -30.46
C LEU A 6 -0.57 -38.49 -29.07
N LYS A 7 0.22 -39.56 -28.92
CA LYS A 7 0.90 -39.88 -27.65
C LYS A 7 1.94 -38.82 -27.26
N ILE A 8 2.71 -38.33 -28.25
CA ILE A 8 3.67 -37.23 -28.03
C ILE A 8 2.95 -35.95 -27.58
N LEU A 9 1.86 -35.58 -28.25
CA LEU A 9 1.07 -34.41 -27.89
C LEU A 9 0.48 -34.51 -26.47
N ALA A 10 -0.07 -35.69 -26.14
CA ALA A 10 -0.59 -35.94 -24.79
C ALA A 10 0.50 -35.86 -23.71
N ALA A 11 1.67 -36.44 -23.96
CA ALA A 11 2.81 -36.34 -23.06
C ALA A 11 3.28 -34.88 -22.87
N MET A 12 3.35 -34.08 -23.92
CA MET A 12 3.68 -32.66 -23.86
C MET A 12 2.64 -31.89 -23.05
N LEU A 13 1.35 -32.11 -23.23
CA LEU A 13 0.28 -31.49 -22.47
C LEU A 13 0.38 -31.83 -20.98
N LEU A 14 0.66 -33.09 -20.65
CA LEU A 14 0.87 -33.50 -19.26
C LEU A 14 2.10 -32.83 -18.64
N LEU A 15 3.19 -32.70 -19.35
CA LEU A 15 4.39 -31.98 -18.86
C LEU A 15 4.10 -30.49 -18.64
N VAL A 16 3.38 -29.86 -19.56
CA VAL A 16 2.97 -28.45 -19.39
C VAL A 16 2.04 -28.30 -18.18
N ALA A 17 1.04 -29.18 -18.04
CA ALA A 17 0.14 -29.16 -16.89
C ALA A 17 0.89 -29.39 -15.55
N ALA A 18 1.84 -30.31 -15.52
CA ALA A 18 2.67 -30.54 -14.34
C ALA A 18 3.56 -29.32 -14.01
N ALA A 19 4.16 -28.69 -15.02
CA ALA A 19 4.93 -27.47 -14.83
C ALA A 19 4.07 -26.31 -14.30
N LEU A 20 2.88 -26.10 -14.86
CA LEU A 20 1.92 -25.10 -14.37
C LEU A 20 1.46 -25.38 -12.94
N LEU A 21 1.21 -26.64 -12.60
CA LEU A 21 0.88 -27.04 -11.23
C LEU A 21 2.01 -26.74 -10.26
N VAL A 22 3.25 -27.04 -10.64
CA VAL A 22 4.42 -26.73 -9.82
C VAL A 22 4.58 -25.21 -9.61
N LEU A 23 4.39 -24.42 -10.66
CA LEU A 23 4.42 -22.97 -10.60
C LEU A 23 3.31 -22.43 -9.68
N PHE A 24 2.09 -22.96 -9.83
CA PHE A 24 0.96 -22.61 -8.96
C PHE A 24 1.24 -22.95 -7.49
N LEU A 25 1.70 -24.17 -7.20
CA LEU A 25 1.97 -24.60 -5.83
C LEU A 25 3.11 -23.81 -5.16
N ARG A 26 4.07 -23.32 -5.94
CA ARG A 26 5.19 -22.50 -5.46
C ARG A 26 4.84 -21.01 -5.36
N GLY A 27 3.98 -20.53 -6.25
CA GLY A 27 3.62 -19.12 -6.34
C GLY A 27 2.46 -18.70 -5.46
N LYS A 28 1.57 -19.64 -5.09
CA LYS A 28 0.41 -19.33 -4.25
C LYS A 28 0.80 -19.20 -2.79
N SER A 29 0.41 -18.06 -2.18
CA SER A 29 0.57 -17.89 -0.74
C SER A 29 -0.29 -18.91 0.03
N ARG A 30 0.29 -19.44 1.12
CA ARG A 30 -0.40 -20.28 2.10
C ARG A 30 -0.65 -19.56 3.41
N GLN A 31 -0.43 -18.27 3.42
CA GLN A 31 -0.66 -17.42 4.59
C GLN A 31 -2.13 -17.51 5.02
N LYS A 32 -2.35 -17.76 6.30
CA LYS A 32 -3.68 -17.76 6.92
C LYS A 32 -3.74 -16.64 7.94
N PHE A 33 -4.89 -16.00 8.03
CA PHE A 33 -5.16 -15.06 9.09
C PHE A 33 -5.57 -15.84 10.34
N GLU A 34 -4.73 -15.82 11.36
CA GLU A 34 -4.97 -16.49 12.64
C GLU A 34 -5.56 -15.55 13.70
N GLY A 35 -5.94 -14.33 13.29
CA GLY A 35 -6.32 -13.25 14.16
C GLY A 35 -5.20 -12.22 14.31
N ALA A 36 -5.52 -11.13 14.96
CA ALA A 36 -4.55 -10.12 15.37
C ALA A 36 -4.87 -9.68 16.80
N ASP A 37 -3.86 -9.21 17.52
CA ASP A 37 -4.06 -8.60 18.82
C ASP A 37 -4.99 -7.37 18.66
N GLN A 38 -5.93 -7.22 19.58
CA GLN A 38 -6.83 -6.06 19.61
C GLN A 38 -6.03 -4.74 19.66
N ALA A 39 -4.86 -4.74 20.29
CA ALA A 39 -3.95 -3.60 20.32
C ALA A 39 -3.52 -3.15 18.90
N LEU A 40 -3.37 -4.07 17.95
CA LEU A 40 -3.03 -3.72 16.56
C LEU A 40 -4.19 -3.06 15.81
N SER A 41 -5.42 -3.35 16.16
CA SER A 41 -6.58 -2.70 15.54
C SER A 41 -6.78 -1.26 16.00
N ALA A 42 -6.16 -0.85 17.11
CA ALA A 42 -6.30 0.48 17.69
C ALA A 42 -4.94 1.09 18.10
N TRP A 43 -3.87 0.75 17.39
CA TRP A 43 -2.50 1.10 17.79
C TRP A 43 -2.21 2.60 17.83
N MET A 44 -2.94 3.41 17.04
CA MET A 44 -2.77 4.86 17.06
C MET A 44 -3.26 5.52 18.36
N THR A 45 -4.02 4.80 19.22
CA THR A 45 -4.38 5.30 20.56
C THR A 45 -3.15 5.60 21.42
N GLY A 46 -2.03 4.91 21.17
CA GLY A 46 -0.77 5.13 21.89
C GLY A 46 0.03 6.33 21.42
N ILE A 47 -0.40 7.04 20.38
CA ILE A 47 0.31 8.18 19.78
C ILE A 47 -0.36 9.50 20.20
N ASP A 48 0.45 10.52 20.50
CA ASP A 48 -0.03 11.85 20.88
C ASP A 48 -0.78 12.54 19.72
N ASP A 49 -1.86 13.24 20.05
CA ASP A 49 -2.70 13.96 19.07
C ASP A 49 -1.96 15.06 18.31
N ASN A 50 -0.91 15.64 18.91
CA ASN A 50 -0.08 16.66 18.28
C ASN A 50 1.00 16.10 17.36
N ALA A 51 1.18 14.76 17.32
CA ALA A 51 2.12 14.14 16.40
C ALA A 51 1.72 14.45 14.95
N LEU A 52 2.67 14.96 14.15
CA LEU A 52 2.44 15.19 12.74
C LEU A 52 2.26 13.86 12.01
N LEU A 53 1.19 13.72 11.22
CA LEU A 53 0.86 12.47 10.54
C LEU A 53 2.00 11.98 9.63
N ARG A 54 2.73 12.90 8.99
CA ARG A 54 3.89 12.61 8.16
C ARG A 54 5.11 12.05 8.92
N HIS A 55 5.12 12.15 10.25
CA HIS A 55 6.20 11.62 11.09
C HIS A 55 5.85 10.26 11.71
N ILE A 56 4.64 9.76 11.55
CA ILE A 56 4.21 8.47 12.09
C ILE A 56 4.65 7.35 11.15
N ALA A 57 5.31 6.32 11.65
CA ALA A 57 5.62 5.11 10.89
C ALA A 57 4.36 4.26 10.74
N ILE A 58 3.88 4.11 9.51
CA ILE A 58 2.57 3.55 9.16
C ILE A 58 2.73 2.29 8.31
N PRO A 59 2.19 1.13 8.74
CA PRO A 59 2.15 -0.06 7.90
C PRO A 59 1.28 0.13 6.67
N GLY A 60 1.85 -0.14 5.48
CA GLY A 60 1.20 0.00 4.19
C GLY A 60 1.02 -1.33 3.45
N SER A 61 -0.09 -1.47 2.75
CA SER A 61 -0.44 -2.61 1.91
C SER A 61 -0.31 -2.26 0.43
N HIS A 62 0.65 -2.89 -0.26
CA HIS A 62 0.84 -2.77 -1.71
C HIS A 62 -0.24 -3.55 -2.45
N ASP A 63 -0.83 -2.97 -3.51
CA ASP A 63 -1.92 -3.56 -4.29
C ASP A 63 -3.01 -4.21 -3.41
N ALA A 64 -3.58 -3.45 -2.49
CA ALA A 64 -4.25 -3.92 -1.28
C ALA A 64 -5.45 -4.87 -1.50
N GLY A 65 -6.14 -4.78 -2.62
CA GLY A 65 -7.36 -5.56 -2.91
C GLY A 65 -7.15 -6.79 -3.80
N THR A 66 -5.93 -7.31 -3.89
CA THR A 66 -5.57 -8.40 -4.82
C THR A 66 -5.80 -9.80 -4.26
N ARG A 67 -6.37 -9.94 -3.06
CA ARG A 67 -6.70 -11.25 -2.50
C ARG A 67 -7.59 -12.07 -3.43
N GLY A 68 -7.15 -13.30 -3.71
CA GLY A 68 -7.94 -14.28 -4.48
C GLY A 68 -7.88 -14.13 -5.99
N ILE A 69 -7.10 -13.19 -6.52
CA ILE A 69 -6.78 -13.16 -7.95
C ILE A 69 -5.79 -14.29 -8.31
N LEU A 70 -5.44 -14.39 -9.59
CA LEU A 70 -4.43 -15.37 -10.01
C LEU A 70 -3.14 -15.15 -9.21
N TRP A 71 -2.57 -16.23 -8.69
CA TRP A 71 -1.36 -16.23 -7.85
C TRP A 71 -0.19 -15.42 -8.42
N ALA A 72 -0.11 -15.27 -9.73
CA ALA A 72 0.94 -14.51 -10.43
C ALA A 72 0.84 -13.00 -10.20
N GLY A 73 -0.31 -12.51 -9.77
CA GLY A 73 -0.53 -11.10 -9.44
C GLY A 73 -1.02 -10.86 -8.00
N GLU A 74 -1.22 -11.93 -7.21
CA GLU A 74 -1.67 -11.79 -5.82
C GLU A 74 -0.54 -11.26 -4.95
N THR A 75 -0.71 -10.06 -4.39
CA THR A 75 0.22 -9.39 -3.48
C THR A 75 -0.27 -9.37 -2.04
N GLN A 76 -1.56 -9.67 -1.81
CA GLN A 76 -2.18 -9.74 -0.49
C GLN A 76 -3.07 -10.98 -0.38
N THR A 77 -2.96 -11.71 0.73
CA THR A 77 -3.83 -12.85 1.04
C THR A 77 -4.93 -12.54 2.05
N TYR A 78 -4.80 -11.42 2.76
CA TYR A 78 -5.80 -10.96 3.72
C TYR A 78 -6.85 -10.09 3.05
N THR A 79 -8.10 -10.17 3.55
CA THR A 79 -9.14 -9.20 3.20
C THR A 79 -8.77 -7.81 3.71
N ILE A 80 -9.38 -6.74 3.18
CA ILE A 80 -9.17 -5.38 3.69
C ILE A 80 -9.45 -5.30 5.21
N ALA A 81 -10.52 -5.93 5.68
CA ALA A 81 -10.83 -5.96 7.12
C ALA A 81 -9.72 -6.66 7.94
N GLN A 82 -9.19 -7.79 7.45
CA GLN A 82 -8.09 -8.48 8.13
C GLN A 82 -6.78 -7.67 8.11
N GLN A 83 -6.49 -6.96 7.01
CA GLN A 83 -5.35 -6.05 6.93
C GLN A 83 -5.48 -4.90 7.95
N LEU A 84 -6.65 -4.29 8.06
CA LEU A 84 -6.95 -3.27 9.07
C LEU A 84 -6.77 -3.79 10.51
N GLN A 85 -7.31 -4.98 10.79
CA GLN A 85 -7.12 -5.66 12.08
C GLN A 85 -5.65 -5.97 12.37
N SER A 86 -4.86 -6.25 11.33
CA SER A 86 -3.41 -6.51 11.45
C SER A 86 -2.57 -5.25 11.73
N GLY A 87 -3.17 -4.05 11.70
CA GLY A 87 -2.46 -2.78 11.95
C GLY A 87 -2.19 -1.94 10.72
N THR A 88 -2.57 -2.39 9.51
CA THR A 88 -2.40 -1.63 8.27
C THR A 88 -3.25 -0.38 8.27
N ARG A 89 -2.65 0.78 7.89
CA ARG A 89 -3.36 2.07 7.79
C ARG A 89 -3.11 2.82 6.48
N TYR A 90 -2.33 2.26 5.58
CA TYR A 90 -2.15 2.78 4.23
C TYR A 90 -2.48 1.70 3.21
N PHE A 91 -3.25 2.06 2.19
CA PHE A 91 -3.74 1.17 1.14
C PHE A 91 -3.44 1.74 -0.23
N ASP A 92 -2.59 1.06 -1.01
CA ASP A 92 -2.37 1.29 -2.43
C ASP A 92 -3.56 0.69 -3.19
N LEU A 93 -4.32 1.56 -3.86
CA LEU A 93 -5.56 1.21 -4.54
C LEU A 93 -5.46 1.54 -6.04
N ARG A 94 -5.82 0.57 -6.86
CA ARG A 94 -5.90 0.70 -8.31
C ARG A 94 -7.28 0.26 -8.76
N VAL A 95 -8.03 1.16 -9.40
CA VAL A 95 -9.46 1.01 -9.63
C VAL A 95 -9.78 0.90 -11.12
N HIS A 96 -10.53 -0.13 -11.50
CA HIS A 96 -10.89 -0.47 -12.85
C HIS A 96 -12.41 -0.62 -13.01
N LYS A 97 -12.99 -0.05 -14.08
CA LYS A 97 -14.39 -0.26 -14.44
C LYS A 97 -14.56 -1.62 -15.13
N LYS A 98 -15.41 -2.48 -14.58
CA LYS A 98 -15.77 -3.79 -15.13
C LYS A 98 -17.29 -3.90 -15.24
N GLY A 99 -17.82 -3.75 -16.46
CA GLY A 99 -19.26 -3.63 -16.66
C GLY A 99 -19.83 -2.44 -15.88
N ASP A 100 -20.84 -2.69 -15.06
CA ASP A 100 -21.50 -1.66 -14.24
C ASP A 100 -20.82 -1.45 -12.86
N LYS A 101 -19.72 -2.15 -12.58
CA LYS A 101 -19.03 -2.11 -11.29
C LYS A 101 -17.62 -1.56 -11.44
N TYR A 102 -17.10 -1.10 -10.32
CA TYR A 102 -15.68 -0.82 -10.14
C TYR A 102 -15.04 -1.91 -9.28
N VAL A 103 -13.86 -2.37 -9.69
CA VAL A 103 -13.10 -3.42 -9.00
C VAL A 103 -11.66 -2.94 -8.78
N ILE A 104 -11.00 -3.48 -7.77
CA ILE A 104 -9.54 -3.36 -7.65
C ILE A 104 -8.91 -4.20 -8.75
N PHE A 105 -7.79 -3.76 -9.31
CA PHE A 105 -7.07 -4.53 -10.32
C PHE A 105 -5.57 -4.52 -10.11
N HIS A 106 -4.91 -5.55 -10.62
CA HIS A 106 -3.46 -5.59 -10.75
C HIS A 106 -3.11 -6.07 -12.16
N SER A 107 -2.49 -5.16 -12.95
CA SER A 107 -2.18 -5.40 -14.36
C SER A 107 -3.46 -5.69 -15.20
N ILE A 108 -3.70 -6.95 -15.56
CA ILE A 108 -4.88 -7.44 -16.30
C ILE A 108 -5.85 -8.24 -15.43
N LEU A 109 -5.53 -8.42 -14.15
CA LEU A 109 -6.28 -9.26 -13.23
C LEU A 109 -7.21 -8.41 -12.37
N ASP A 110 -8.48 -8.81 -12.31
CA ASP A 110 -9.50 -8.14 -11.51
C ASP A 110 -9.59 -8.78 -10.11
N GLY A 111 -9.60 -7.92 -9.10
CA GLY A 111 -9.72 -8.29 -7.70
C GLY A 111 -11.12 -8.04 -7.13
N ILE A 112 -11.15 -7.61 -5.87
CA ILE A 112 -12.39 -7.36 -5.12
C ILE A 112 -13.16 -6.15 -5.67
N GLU A 113 -14.48 -6.14 -5.53
CA GLU A 113 -15.33 -4.97 -5.83
C GLU A 113 -14.92 -3.78 -4.96
N PHE A 114 -14.77 -2.60 -5.58
CA PHE A 114 -14.33 -1.38 -4.89
C PHE A 114 -15.28 -0.95 -3.77
N CYS A 115 -16.60 -1.09 -3.95
CA CYS A 115 -17.57 -0.82 -2.89
C CYS A 115 -17.36 -1.68 -1.64
N LYS A 116 -16.88 -2.92 -1.79
CA LYS A 116 -16.56 -3.79 -0.64
C LYS A 116 -15.31 -3.30 0.11
N VAL A 117 -14.33 -2.73 -0.62
CA VAL A 117 -13.16 -2.08 -0.01
C VAL A 117 -13.61 -0.89 0.82
N LEU A 118 -14.38 0.02 0.22
CA LEU A 118 -14.88 1.21 0.92
C LEU A 118 -15.77 0.85 2.12
N GLY A 119 -16.63 -0.17 1.98
CA GLY A 119 -17.46 -0.69 3.06
C GLY A 119 -16.65 -1.18 4.25
N ALA A 120 -15.61 -1.99 4.01
CA ALA A 120 -14.73 -2.49 5.06
C ALA A 120 -13.95 -1.34 5.77
N ILE A 121 -13.48 -0.35 5.02
CA ILE A 121 -12.81 0.83 5.55
C ILE A 121 -13.79 1.66 6.40
N ARG A 122 -15.00 1.91 5.90
CA ARG A 122 -16.03 2.64 6.64
C ARG A 122 -16.37 1.96 7.97
N GLU A 123 -16.66 0.67 7.94
CA GLU A 123 -17.00 -0.10 9.15
C GLU A 123 -15.87 -0.05 10.17
N PHE A 124 -14.63 -0.19 9.70
CA PHE A 124 -13.47 -0.13 10.58
C PHE A 124 -13.31 1.26 11.22
N ILE A 125 -13.30 2.33 10.43
CA ILE A 125 -13.03 3.67 10.96
C ILE A 125 -14.14 4.15 11.91
N GLN A 126 -15.39 3.73 11.68
CA GLN A 126 -16.51 4.03 12.58
C GLN A 126 -16.40 3.31 13.92
N THR A 127 -15.80 2.13 13.95
CA THR A 127 -15.61 1.35 15.19
C THR A 127 -14.26 1.63 15.87
N HIS A 128 -13.32 2.27 15.16
CA HIS A 128 -11.99 2.62 15.65
C HIS A 128 -11.70 4.12 15.40
N PRO A 129 -12.40 5.02 16.14
CA PRO A 129 -12.32 6.46 15.89
C PRO A 129 -10.96 7.09 16.26
N SER A 130 -10.08 6.35 16.93
CA SER A 130 -8.70 6.75 17.18
C SER A 130 -7.79 6.66 15.96
N GLU A 131 -8.19 5.87 14.97
CA GLU A 131 -7.36 5.51 13.84
C GLU A 131 -7.51 6.49 12.67
N VAL A 132 -6.49 6.54 11.82
CA VAL A 132 -6.48 7.27 10.55
C VAL A 132 -6.13 6.30 9.43
N ILE A 133 -6.82 6.39 8.30
CA ILE A 133 -6.56 5.53 7.15
C ILE A 133 -6.11 6.39 5.98
N LEU A 134 -5.02 5.99 5.33
CA LEU A 134 -4.48 6.63 4.13
C LEU A 134 -4.87 5.81 2.91
N LEU A 135 -5.53 6.44 1.94
CA LEU A 135 -5.97 5.82 0.69
C LEU A 135 -5.18 6.44 -0.45
N ASP A 136 -4.30 5.66 -1.08
CA ASP A 136 -3.49 6.11 -2.22
C ASP A 136 -4.03 5.53 -3.52
N PHE A 137 -4.68 6.37 -4.32
CA PHE A 137 -5.23 6.00 -5.62
C PHE A 137 -4.19 6.23 -6.71
N GLN A 138 -3.55 5.14 -7.16
CA GLN A 138 -2.43 5.20 -8.10
C GLN A 138 -2.85 5.13 -9.57
N HIS A 139 -3.76 4.23 -9.90
CA HIS A 139 -4.14 3.97 -11.28
C HIS A 139 -5.64 3.79 -11.43
N PHE A 140 -6.16 4.33 -12.55
CA PHE A 140 -7.57 4.24 -12.91
C PHE A 140 -7.73 3.66 -14.32
N LYS A 141 -8.73 2.78 -14.49
CA LYS A 141 -9.25 2.38 -15.80
C LYS A 141 -10.76 2.63 -15.80
N GLY A 142 -11.20 3.74 -16.39
CA GLY A 142 -12.57 4.22 -16.40
C GLY A 142 -12.69 5.63 -15.85
N SER A 143 -13.90 6.04 -15.48
CA SER A 143 -14.18 7.40 -15.03
C SER A 143 -13.71 7.64 -13.59
N GLN A 144 -12.77 8.54 -13.41
CA GLN A 144 -12.32 9.00 -12.09
C GLN A 144 -13.46 9.74 -11.35
N ALA A 145 -14.30 10.47 -12.06
CA ALA A 145 -15.48 11.15 -11.48
C ALA A 145 -16.45 10.15 -10.83
N GLU A 146 -16.66 8.96 -11.44
CA GLU A 146 -17.49 7.93 -10.84
C GLU A 146 -16.82 7.31 -9.60
N VAL A 147 -15.50 7.09 -9.62
CA VAL A 147 -14.76 6.61 -8.45
C VAL A 147 -14.84 7.63 -7.30
N LYS A 148 -14.66 8.92 -7.61
CA LYS A 148 -14.83 10.02 -6.65
C LYS A 148 -16.25 10.04 -6.07
N ARG A 149 -17.29 9.87 -6.90
CA ARG A 149 -18.68 9.81 -6.44
C ARG A 149 -18.94 8.63 -5.49
N LEU A 150 -18.38 7.45 -5.77
CA LEU A 150 -18.48 6.29 -4.90
C LEU A 150 -17.77 6.55 -3.56
N LEU A 151 -16.58 7.12 -3.58
CA LEU A 151 -15.83 7.51 -2.40
C LEU A 151 -16.61 8.50 -1.53
N LEU A 152 -17.17 9.55 -2.14
CA LEU A 152 -18.02 10.54 -1.45
C LEU A 152 -19.28 9.90 -0.87
N GLY A 153 -19.91 8.99 -1.60
CA GLY A 153 -21.10 8.27 -1.13
C GLY A 153 -20.85 7.42 0.10
N GLU A 154 -19.73 6.71 0.12
CA GLU A 154 -19.39 5.79 1.19
C GLU A 154 -18.72 6.47 2.41
N LEU A 155 -17.83 7.42 2.17
CA LEU A 155 -17.02 8.05 3.23
C LEU A 155 -17.38 9.54 3.40
N GLY A 156 -17.46 10.31 2.32
CA GLY A 156 -17.61 11.76 2.38
C GLY A 156 -18.89 12.23 3.04
N ASN A 157 -20.03 11.66 2.65
CA ASN A 157 -21.36 12.00 3.19
C ASN A 157 -21.52 11.65 4.68
N ARG A 158 -20.57 10.94 5.25
CA ARG A 158 -20.53 10.57 6.67
C ARG A 158 -19.48 11.35 7.47
N GLY A 159 -18.81 12.33 6.85
CA GLY A 159 -17.76 13.11 7.50
C GLY A 159 -16.47 12.33 7.76
N LEU A 160 -16.25 11.20 7.06
CA LEU A 160 -15.12 10.31 7.26
C LEU A 160 -13.91 10.65 6.37
N LEU A 161 -13.88 11.81 5.73
CA LEU A 161 -12.75 12.30 4.95
C LEU A 161 -12.10 13.50 5.63
N VAL A 162 -10.78 13.54 5.62
CA VAL A 162 -10.02 14.76 5.94
C VAL A 162 -10.24 15.76 4.82
N ARG A 163 -10.50 17.02 5.19
CA ARG A 163 -10.72 18.13 4.25
C ARG A 163 -9.81 19.29 4.60
N ASN A 164 -9.27 19.92 3.59
CA ASN A 164 -8.60 21.21 3.73
C ASN A 164 -9.64 22.33 3.59
N ASP A 165 -10.28 22.68 4.67
CA ASP A 165 -11.22 23.79 4.80
C ASP A 165 -10.53 25.12 5.18
N THR A 166 -9.21 25.16 5.06
CA THR A 166 -8.36 26.32 5.40
C THR A 166 -7.92 27.07 4.14
N ALA A 167 -7.29 28.25 4.32
CA ALA A 167 -6.66 28.99 3.24
C ALA A 167 -5.25 28.47 2.87
N LEU A 168 -4.78 27.39 3.50
CA LEU A 168 -3.47 26.79 3.21
C LEU A 168 -3.49 26.07 1.86
N SER A 169 -2.33 26.04 1.19
CA SER A 169 -2.14 25.11 0.07
C SER A 169 -2.26 23.65 0.55
N GLN A 170 -2.62 22.73 -0.35
CA GLN A 170 -2.75 21.30 -0.02
C GLN A 170 -1.47 20.76 0.64
N LEU A 171 -0.30 21.11 0.10
CA LEU A 171 0.98 20.69 0.67
C LEU A 171 1.18 21.26 2.08
N ALA A 172 0.95 22.57 2.29
CA ALA A 172 1.10 23.18 3.60
C ALA A 172 0.14 22.58 4.65
N PHE A 173 -1.09 22.27 4.23
CA PHE A 173 -2.07 21.60 5.07
C PHE A 173 -1.60 20.20 5.47
N ILE A 174 -1.19 19.35 4.53
CA ILE A 174 -0.72 17.98 4.82
C ILE A 174 0.56 17.99 5.65
N ARG A 175 1.49 18.93 5.42
CA ARG A 175 2.69 19.07 6.23
C ARG A 175 2.39 19.40 7.69
N GLY A 176 1.34 20.16 7.94
CA GLY A 176 0.88 20.55 9.28
C GLY A 176 -0.16 19.64 9.91
N LEU A 177 -0.67 18.65 9.17
CA LEU A 177 -1.75 17.79 9.64
C LEU A 177 -1.30 16.93 10.81
N THR A 178 -1.97 17.10 11.96
CA THR A 178 -1.72 16.29 13.14
C THR A 178 -2.59 15.04 13.18
N LEU A 179 -2.18 14.06 13.96
CA LEU A 179 -2.97 12.83 14.16
C LEU A 179 -4.36 13.16 14.72
N GLY A 180 -4.44 14.05 15.72
CA GLY A 180 -5.70 14.44 16.35
C GLY A 180 -6.70 15.06 15.37
N GLN A 181 -6.24 15.88 14.41
CA GLN A 181 -7.09 16.46 13.38
C GLN A 181 -7.61 15.42 12.37
N ALA A 182 -6.86 14.33 12.17
CA ALA A 182 -7.17 13.28 11.21
C ALA A 182 -7.92 12.07 11.81
N ARG A 183 -7.94 11.92 13.15
CA ARG A 183 -8.57 10.75 13.81
C ARG A 183 -10.01 10.54 13.36
N GLY A 184 -10.36 9.27 13.17
CA GLY A 184 -11.68 8.83 12.72
C GLY A 184 -11.96 9.14 11.25
N LYS A 185 -10.92 9.47 10.45
CA LYS A 185 -11.08 9.87 9.05
C LYS A 185 -10.06 9.19 8.13
N CYS A 186 -10.34 9.28 6.84
CA CYS A 186 -9.45 8.87 5.77
C CYS A 186 -8.80 10.10 5.12
N VAL A 187 -7.51 10.02 4.84
CA VAL A 187 -6.76 10.96 3.98
C VAL A 187 -6.66 10.33 2.61
N VAL A 188 -7.04 11.04 1.55
CA VAL A 188 -7.12 10.48 0.19
C VAL A 188 -6.08 11.14 -0.69
N PHE A 189 -5.16 10.34 -1.21
CA PHE A 189 -4.16 10.76 -2.19
C PHE A 189 -4.60 10.33 -3.59
N TRP A 190 -4.38 11.23 -4.57
CA TRP A 190 -4.88 11.06 -5.93
C TRP A 190 -3.80 11.36 -6.96
N GLY A 191 -3.66 10.50 -7.96
CA GLY A 191 -2.57 10.59 -8.94
C GLY A 191 -2.80 11.60 -10.06
N ASP A 192 -4.01 12.13 -10.21
CA ASP A 192 -4.35 13.06 -11.28
C ASP A 192 -4.49 14.49 -10.74
N ARG A 193 -3.64 15.41 -11.23
CA ARG A 193 -3.62 16.80 -10.80
C ARG A 193 -4.94 17.52 -11.09
N GLU A 194 -5.57 17.28 -12.24
CA GLU A 194 -6.82 17.95 -12.62
C GLU A 194 -7.96 17.58 -11.67
N GLU A 195 -7.94 16.36 -11.14
CA GLU A 195 -8.94 15.89 -10.18
C GLU A 195 -8.67 16.31 -8.73
N THR A 196 -7.46 16.81 -8.41
CA THR A 196 -7.10 17.30 -7.07
C THR A 196 -7.54 18.73 -6.78
N ASP A 197 -8.25 19.40 -7.69
CA ASP A 197 -8.95 20.65 -7.40
C ASP A 197 -10.20 20.38 -6.53
N SER A 198 -9.96 19.93 -5.33
CA SER A 198 -10.98 19.62 -4.32
C SER A 198 -10.36 19.71 -2.92
N ASP A 199 -11.22 19.90 -1.91
CA ASP A 199 -10.81 20.06 -0.52
C ASP A 199 -10.38 18.74 0.19
N PHE A 200 -10.59 17.59 -0.44
CA PHE A 200 -10.35 16.27 0.18
C PHE A 200 -9.46 15.33 -0.63
N LEU A 201 -9.04 15.70 -1.83
CA LEU A 201 -8.08 14.95 -2.63
C LEU A 201 -6.73 15.64 -2.60
N PHE A 202 -5.70 14.93 -2.14
CA PHE A 202 -4.35 15.46 -2.02
C PHE A 202 -3.46 14.86 -3.11
N LEU A 203 -2.70 15.71 -3.79
CA LEU A 203 -1.86 15.31 -4.90
C LEU A 203 -0.77 14.34 -4.45
N ARG A 204 -0.66 13.20 -5.13
CA ARG A 204 0.51 12.32 -5.07
C ARG A 204 1.40 12.51 -6.29
N ASN A 205 2.69 12.18 -6.17
CA ASN A 205 3.53 12.02 -7.37
C ASN A 205 3.09 10.78 -8.17
N ASP A 206 3.44 10.76 -9.45
CA ASP A 206 3.60 9.51 -10.17
C ASP A 206 5.09 9.25 -10.47
N ASN A 207 5.42 8.10 -11.04
CA ASN A 207 6.81 7.77 -11.34
C ASN A 207 7.38 8.52 -12.57
N GLU A 208 6.51 9.06 -13.40
CA GLU A 208 6.87 9.80 -14.60
C GLU A 208 7.05 11.29 -14.28
N CYS A 209 6.34 11.78 -13.26
CA CYS A 209 6.24 13.19 -12.91
C CYS A 209 6.34 13.40 -11.39
N THR A 210 7.25 14.27 -10.97
CA THR A 210 7.33 14.75 -9.57
C THR A 210 6.82 16.18 -9.53
N TYR A 211 5.74 16.40 -8.78
CA TYR A 211 5.14 17.72 -8.58
C TYR A 211 5.79 18.44 -7.39
N GLU A 212 6.03 19.73 -7.52
CA GLU A 212 6.62 20.52 -6.42
C GLU A 212 5.69 20.67 -5.20
N ASP A 213 4.39 20.54 -5.42
CA ASP A 213 3.32 20.68 -4.42
C ASP A 213 2.67 19.34 -4.06
N MET A 214 3.34 18.22 -4.34
CA MET A 214 2.85 16.89 -3.98
C MET A 214 2.71 16.74 -2.46
N CYS A 215 1.63 16.07 -2.05
CA CYS A 215 1.32 15.77 -0.66
C CYS A 215 1.79 14.37 -0.23
N LEU A 216 2.06 13.50 -1.20
CA LEU A 216 2.57 12.14 -1.00
C LEU A 216 3.66 11.83 -2.02
N ASP A 217 4.86 11.48 -1.56
CA ASP A 217 5.90 10.91 -2.41
C ASP A 217 5.90 9.38 -2.29
N SER A 218 5.28 8.74 -3.27
CA SER A 218 5.21 7.29 -3.43
C SER A 218 6.08 6.81 -4.61
N TYR A 219 7.17 7.54 -4.89
CA TYR A 219 8.10 7.19 -5.95
C TYR A 219 8.69 5.79 -5.73
N TYR A 220 8.75 5.00 -6.79
CA TYR A 220 9.53 3.77 -6.79
C TYR A 220 10.50 3.72 -7.97
N LEU A 221 11.66 3.12 -7.76
CA LEU A 221 12.63 2.96 -8.82
C LEU A 221 12.18 1.82 -9.75
N ALA A 222 11.92 2.12 -11.02
CA ALA A 222 11.40 1.15 -12.00
C ALA A 222 12.28 -0.11 -12.16
N SER A 223 13.59 0.02 -11.91
CA SER A 223 14.52 -1.11 -11.85
C SER A 223 14.31 -2.01 -10.63
N SER A 224 13.62 -1.55 -9.57
CA SER A 224 13.29 -2.37 -8.41
C SER A 224 12.38 -3.54 -8.73
N HIS A 225 11.63 -3.48 -9.84
CA HIS A 225 10.86 -4.62 -10.35
C HIS A 225 11.71 -5.86 -10.67
N LYS A 226 13.01 -5.69 -10.85
CA LYS A 226 13.96 -6.74 -11.21
C LYS A 226 15.00 -6.99 -10.13
N MET A 227 14.96 -6.23 -9.05
CA MET A 227 15.94 -6.32 -7.98
C MET A 227 15.64 -7.49 -7.06
N ASP A 228 16.69 -8.09 -6.57
CA ASP A 228 16.67 -8.89 -5.35
C ASP A 228 16.79 -7.97 -4.11
N THR A 229 16.93 -8.57 -2.96
CA THR A 229 17.02 -7.83 -1.69
C THR A 229 18.22 -6.90 -1.63
N ASP A 230 19.37 -7.33 -2.17
CA ASP A 230 20.60 -6.54 -2.15
C ASP A 230 20.44 -5.32 -3.06
N GLY A 231 19.87 -5.50 -4.27
CA GLY A 231 19.54 -4.39 -5.16
C GLY A 231 18.54 -3.41 -4.56
N LEU A 232 17.55 -3.89 -3.79
CA LEU A 232 16.62 -3.02 -3.07
C LEU A 232 17.35 -2.19 -2.01
N ILE A 233 18.16 -2.83 -1.16
CA ILE A 233 18.85 -2.19 -0.03
C ILE A 233 20.00 -1.29 -0.51
N GLU A 234 20.81 -1.76 -1.45
CA GLU A 234 22.04 -1.08 -1.85
C GLU A 234 21.83 -0.05 -2.96
N THR A 235 20.74 -0.18 -3.73
CA THR A 235 20.47 0.70 -4.87
C THR A 235 19.22 1.54 -4.70
N ALA A 236 18.06 0.93 -4.39
CA ALA A 236 16.80 1.64 -4.36
C ALA A 236 16.65 2.50 -3.10
N TYR A 237 16.97 1.98 -1.91
CA TYR A 237 16.84 2.74 -0.67
C TYR A 237 17.72 3.99 -0.62
N PRO A 238 18.99 4.00 -1.06
CA PRO A 238 19.76 5.24 -1.15
C PRO A 238 19.08 6.31 -2.02
N VAL A 239 18.43 5.92 -3.13
CA VAL A 239 17.67 6.85 -3.97
C VAL A 239 16.46 7.40 -3.22
N TYR A 240 15.68 6.55 -2.56
CA TYR A 240 14.51 6.97 -1.78
C TYR A 240 14.88 7.93 -0.64
N PHE A 241 15.93 7.61 0.10
CA PHE A 241 16.39 8.47 1.19
C PHE A 241 17.04 9.77 0.70
N ALA A 242 17.71 9.77 -0.44
CA ALA A 242 18.21 11.00 -1.06
C ALA A 242 17.06 11.94 -1.44
N ARG A 243 15.96 11.40 -2.00
CA ARG A 243 14.74 12.18 -2.29
C ARG A 243 14.13 12.77 -1.02
N LEU A 244 13.98 11.95 0.04
CA LEU A 244 13.46 12.40 1.33
C LEU A 244 14.27 13.56 1.89
N ARG A 245 15.61 13.45 1.91
CA ARG A 245 16.49 14.54 2.36
C ARG A 245 16.37 15.80 1.51
N GLN A 246 16.27 15.64 0.19
CA GLN A 246 16.10 16.80 -0.70
C GLN A 246 14.79 17.54 -0.41
N GLN A 247 13.70 16.81 -0.17
CA GLN A 247 12.41 17.41 0.18
C GLN A 247 12.46 18.09 1.54
N GLN A 248 13.10 17.47 2.54
CA GLN A 248 13.28 18.04 3.87
C GLN A 248 14.11 19.34 3.82
N ALA A 249 15.21 19.33 3.07
CA ALA A 249 16.06 20.52 2.89
C ALA A 249 15.34 21.67 2.17
N ALA A 250 14.39 21.34 1.29
CA ALA A 250 13.56 22.33 0.60
C ALA A 250 12.31 22.75 1.39
N GLU A 251 12.09 22.19 2.58
CA GLU A 251 10.86 22.35 3.38
C GLU A 251 9.57 21.98 2.61
N LYS A 252 9.69 21.02 1.68
CA LYS A 252 8.60 20.48 0.85
C LYS A 252 8.25 19.04 1.21
N ASP A 253 8.83 18.50 2.28
CA ASP A 253 8.55 17.15 2.75
C ASP A 253 7.11 17.03 3.25
N ALA A 254 6.37 16.20 2.57
CA ALA A 254 5.01 15.80 2.95
C ALA A 254 5.00 14.35 3.45
N MET A 255 4.06 13.53 3.03
CA MET A 255 4.05 12.11 3.33
C MET A 255 5.00 11.35 2.39
N PHE A 256 5.68 10.34 2.90
CA PHE A 256 6.69 9.60 2.17
C PHE A 256 6.46 8.09 2.29
N VAL A 257 6.55 7.38 1.15
CA VAL A 257 6.39 5.92 1.09
C VAL A 257 7.73 5.25 0.82
N LEU A 258 8.21 4.47 1.78
CA LEU A 258 9.33 3.56 1.58
C LEU A 258 8.81 2.27 0.92
N GLN A 259 9.18 2.06 -0.34
CA GLN A 259 8.76 0.93 -1.15
C GLN A 259 9.59 -0.32 -0.76
N CYS A 260 8.98 -1.30 -0.10
CA CYS A 260 9.66 -2.50 0.40
C CYS A 260 9.18 -3.80 -0.25
N GLN A 261 8.46 -3.71 -1.36
CA GLN A 261 8.07 -4.86 -2.17
C GLN A 261 9.11 -5.17 -3.26
N LEU A 262 9.25 -6.44 -3.59
CA LEU A 262 10.06 -6.92 -4.71
C LEU A 262 9.15 -7.45 -5.81
N THR A 263 8.97 -6.66 -6.86
CA THR A 263 8.14 -7.04 -7.99
C THR A 263 9.00 -7.58 -9.13
N ASP A 264 8.72 -8.79 -9.59
CA ASP A 264 9.30 -9.34 -10.82
C ASP A 264 8.34 -9.11 -11.98
N GLY A 265 8.74 -8.35 -12.99
CA GLY A 265 7.99 -8.21 -14.23
C GLY A 265 7.80 -9.53 -15.00
N LYS A 266 8.28 -10.65 -14.47
CA LYS A 266 8.10 -11.99 -15.04
C LYS A 266 7.02 -12.73 -14.24
N PHE A 267 5.86 -12.93 -14.82
CA PHE A 267 4.73 -13.69 -14.28
C PHE A 267 5.05 -15.12 -13.81
N VAL A 268 6.25 -15.63 -14.07
CA VAL A 268 6.61 -17.03 -13.90
C VAL A 268 6.72 -17.47 -12.43
N ARG A 269 6.96 -16.56 -11.48
CA ARG A 269 7.19 -16.94 -10.07
C ARG A 269 6.18 -16.38 -9.09
N GLY A 270 5.43 -15.36 -9.46
CA GLY A 270 4.48 -14.66 -8.60
C GLY A 270 5.12 -13.92 -7.41
N PRO A 271 4.44 -12.91 -6.85
CA PRO A 271 4.95 -12.11 -5.73
C PRO A 271 5.28 -12.93 -4.49
N TRP A 272 4.46 -13.94 -4.14
CA TRP A 272 4.67 -14.77 -2.95
C TRP A 272 6.01 -15.51 -2.94
N SER A 273 6.46 -16.02 -4.09
CA SER A 273 7.72 -16.77 -4.13
C SER A 273 8.94 -15.91 -3.85
N ARG A 274 8.84 -14.61 -4.13
CA ARG A 274 9.86 -13.62 -3.78
C ARG A 274 9.73 -13.19 -2.35
N GLU A 275 8.53 -12.78 -1.94
CA GLU A 275 8.27 -12.32 -0.60
C GLU A 275 8.77 -13.31 0.46
N ARG A 276 8.37 -14.57 0.40
CA ARG A 276 8.80 -15.59 1.38
C ARG A 276 10.31 -15.79 1.48
N ARG A 277 11.07 -15.45 0.42
CA ARG A 277 12.53 -15.57 0.40
C ARG A 277 13.20 -14.34 1.02
N HIS A 278 12.67 -13.17 0.71
CA HIS A 278 13.32 -11.89 0.99
C HIS A 278 12.73 -11.18 2.21
N ASP A 279 11.51 -11.55 2.63
CA ASP A 279 10.82 -10.95 3.77
C ASP A 279 11.65 -10.93 5.06
N PRO A 280 12.37 -11.99 5.47
CA PRO A 280 13.18 -11.94 6.69
C PRO A 280 14.27 -10.86 6.63
N ILE A 281 14.91 -10.67 5.47
CA ILE A 281 15.98 -9.68 5.27
C ILE A 281 15.41 -8.27 5.28
N ILE A 282 14.28 -8.05 4.56
CA ILE A 282 13.60 -6.75 4.52
C ILE A 282 13.06 -6.39 5.90
N SER A 283 12.45 -7.34 6.61
CA SER A 283 11.95 -7.11 7.98
C SER A 283 13.08 -6.79 8.96
N ASP A 284 14.23 -7.45 8.83
CA ASP A 284 15.41 -7.11 9.63
C ASP A 284 15.94 -5.71 9.30
N TYR A 285 15.98 -5.34 8.02
CA TYR A 285 16.36 -3.99 7.61
C TYR A 285 15.41 -2.94 8.21
N ILE A 286 14.09 -3.18 8.16
CA ILE A 286 13.08 -2.26 8.73
C ILE A 286 13.33 -2.07 10.23
N ARG A 287 13.58 -3.13 10.99
CA ARG A 287 13.91 -3.01 12.43
C ARG A 287 15.17 -2.20 12.67
N ARG A 288 16.20 -2.32 11.82
CA ARG A 288 17.43 -1.54 11.92
C ARG A 288 17.25 -0.06 11.59
N LEU A 289 16.17 0.34 10.91
CA LEU A 289 15.83 1.77 10.70
C LEU A 289 15.64 2.52 12.04
N ALA A 290 15.33 1.82 13.13
CA ALA A 290 15.27 2.37 14.48
C ALA A 290 16.55 3.12 14.91
N GLN A 291 17.72 2.71 14.37
CA GLN A 291 19.00 3.31 14.67
C GLN A 291 19.58 4.13 13.52
N SER A 292 18.79 4.35 12.47
CA SER A 292 19.23 5.09 11.28
C SER A 292 18.98 6.60 11.42
N GLU A 293 19.80 7.39 10.75
CA GLU A 293 19.59 8.85 10.60
C GLU A 293 18.29 9.21 9.88
N TYR A 294 17.67 8.25 9.18
CA TYR A 294 16.42 8.43 8.44
C TYR A 294 15.17 8.23 9.29
N LEU A 295 15.32 7.71 10.51
CA LEU A 295 14.18 7.33 11.37
C LEU A 295 13.12 8.45 11.45
N GLY A 296 13.53 9.70 11.67
CA GLY A 296 12.62 10.83 11.80
C GLY A 296 11.73 11.08 10.58
N GLY A 297 12.23 10.77 9.38
CA GLY A 297 11.50 10.96 8.11
C GLY A 297 10.76 9.71 7.62
N ILE A 298 10.93 8.55 8.26
CA ILE A 298 10.18 7.34 7.89
C ILE A 298 8.70 7.58 8.19
N ASN A 299 7.87 7.40 7.16
CA ASN A 299 6.43 7.54 7.29
C ASN A 299 5.74 6.22 6.88
N VAL A 300 5.27 6.04 5.65
CA VAL A 300 4.66 4.79 5.22
C VAL A 300 5.75 3.77 4.85
N ILE A 301 5.62 2.53 5.31
CA ILE A 301 6.43 1.39 4.85
C ILE A 301 5.51 0.42 4.13
N LEU A 302 5.67 0.31 2.82
CA LEU A 302 4.80 -0.44 1.94
C LEU A 302 5.29 -1.89 1.76
N ARG A 303 4.41 -2.87 2.00
CA ARG A 303 4.75 -4.30 1.97
C ARG A 303 3.77 -5.13 1.16
N ASP A 304 4.29 -6.19 0.53
CA ASP A 304 3.50 -7.32 0.07
C ASP A 304 3.14 -8.25 1.24
N PHE A 305 2.04 -8.98 1.10
CA PHE A 305 1.60 -10.01 2.04
C PHE A 305 1.68 -9.55 3.49
N ILE A 306 0.97 -8.46 3.78
CA ILE A 306 0.93 -7.86 5.12
C ILE A 306 0.48 -8.88 6.18
N THR A 307 1.09 -8.82 7.36
CA THR A 307 0.78 -9.68 8.51
C THR A 307 0.81 -8.85 9.79
N PRO A 308 0.21 -9.33 10.90
CA PRO A 308 0.35 -8.69 12.21
C PRO A 308 1.81 -8.40 12.55
N ARG A 309 2.70 -9.39 12.40
CA ARG A 309 4.13 -9.23 12.71
C ARG A 309 4.82 -8.14 11.87
N LYS A 310 4.52 -8.06 10.57
CA LYS A 310 5.07 -6.99 9.72
C LYS A 310 4.58 -5.61 10.16
N CYS A 311 3.33 -5.52 10.59
CA CYS A 311 2.78 -4.29 11.15
C CYS A 311 3.45 -3.93 12.48
N GLU A 312 3.65 -4.90 13.37
CA GLU A 312 4.35 -4.71 14.65
C GLU A 312 5.77 -4.17 14.45
N ASP A 313 6.55 -4.75 13.54
CA ASP A 313 7.92 -4.29 13.22
C ASP A 313 7.92 -2.80 12.78
N ILE A 314 6.91 -2.37 12.01
CA ILE A 314 6.79 -0.99 11.54
C ILE A 314 6.28 -0.07 12.66
N ILE A 315 5.22 -0.48 13.37
CA ILE A 315 4.62 0.29 14.47
C ILE A 315 5.65 0.55 15.57
N ALA A 316 6.52 -0.43 15.87
CA ALA A 316 7.57 -0.31 16.86
C ALA A 316 8.50 0.88 16.60
N LEU A 317 8.72 1.28 15.34
CA LEU A 317 9.52 2.48 15.01
C LEU A 317 8.96 3.76 15.64
N ASN A 318 7.66 3.83 15.94
CA ASN A 318 7.06 5.00 16.58
C ASN A 318 7.48 5.14 18.05
N ARG A 319 7.79 4.03 18.73
CA ARG A 319 8.39 4.06 20.08
C ARG A 319 9.81 4.61 20.02
N GLU A 320 10.60 4.16 19.06
CA GLU A 320 11.98 4.64 18.85
C GLU A 320 12.02 6.13 18.43
N LYS A 321 10.97 6.63 17.77
CA LYS A 321 10.78 8.06 17.51
C LYS A 321 10.35 8.88 18.73
N GLY A 322 9.98 8.23 19.83
CA GLY A 322 9.46 8.87 21.03
C GLY A 322 8.06 9.48 20.88
N ILE A 323 7.29 9.08 19.87
CA ILE A 323 5.92 9.58 19.61
C ILE A 323 4.82 8.60 20.02
N MET A 324 5.18 7.39 20.42
CA MET A 324 4.26 6.35 20.88
C MET A 324 4.65 5.89 22.29
N ARG A 325 3.67 5.80 23.20
CA ARG A 325 3.83 5.31 24.57
C ARG A 325 3.81 3.79 24.66
#